data_8e031c59930456b6061b66656178f560
#
_entry.id   8e031c59930456b6061b66656178f560
#
_cell.length_a   1.000
_cell.length_b   1.000
_cell.length_c   1.000
_cell.angle_alpha   90.00
_cell.angle_beta   90.00
_cell.angle_gamma   90.00
#
_symmetry.space_group_name_H-M   'P 1'
#
loop_
_entity.id
_entity.type
_entity.pdbx_description
1 polymer ?
#
loop_
_entity_poly.entity_id
_entity_poly.type
_entity_poly.pdbx_seq_one_letter_code
_entity_poly.pdbx_strand_id
1 'polypeptide(L)'
;MSNNVVITGANRGIGLAMCMHFKAQGDKVFALCRNSSTDLEELNVNVIEGIDVASDIGVDNMVAALSNVDIDVLVCNAGILRDESLSQLNLDTIREQFEINALAPLRVVATLQANLNEGAKVALITSRMGSISDNTSGGRYGYRMSKAALNAAAMSLSHDLASKKIAVGIYHPGYVQTEMVNYGGDISASDSAKKLVGLINQLTQDQSGVFKHSNGSVLPW
;
A
#
# COMPACT_ATOMS: atom_id res chain seq x y z
N MET A 1 22.90 0.52 -6.59
CA MET A 1 22.87 -0.18 -5.29
C MET A 1 21.52 -0.88 -5.20
N SER A 2 21.44 -2.02 -4.54
CA SER A 2 20.18 -2.75 -4.31
C SER A 2 19.46 -2.09 -3.14
N ASN A 3 18.15 -1.79 -3.29
CA ASN A 3 17.34 -1.23 -2.20
C ASN A 3 16.76 -2.34 -1.33
N ASN A 4 16.56 -2.06 -0.05
CA ASN A 4 15.70 -2.87 0.82
C ASN A 4 14.26 -2.38 0.67
N VAL A 5 13.40 -3.24 0.13
CA VAL A 5 11.99 -2.93 -0.17
C VAL A 5 11.09 -3.75 0.72
N VAL A 6 10.26 -3.11 1.53
CA VAL A 6 9.27 -3.75 2.40
C VAL A 6 7.88 -3.55 1.83
N ILE A 7 7.11 -4.65 1.66
CA ILE A 7 5.77 -4.61 1.06
C ILE A 7 4.77 -5.34 1.96
N THR A 8 3.70 -4.66 2.37
CA THR A 8 2.60 -5.28 3.11
C THR A 8 1.54 -5.86 2.19
N GLY A 9 0.89 -6.97 2.58
CA GLY A 9 -0.10 -7.66 1.74
C GLY A 9 0.52 -8.27 0.48
N ALA A 10 1.68 -8.87 0.64
CA ALA A 10 2.56 -9.29 -0.46
C ALA A 10 2.24 -10.67 -1.06
N ASN A 11 1.33 -11.45 -0.46
CA ASN A 11 1.12 -12.85 -0.84
C ASN A 11 0.25 -13.07 -2.08
N ARG A 12 -0.38 -12.03 -2.64
CA ARG A 12 -1.24 -12.11 -3.84
C ARG A 12 -1.43 -10.76 -4.52
N GLY A 13 -2.06 -10.80 -5.69
CA GLY A 13 -2.50 -9.61 -6.41
C GLY A 13 -1.39 -8.60 -6.69
N ILE A 14 -1.66 -7.32 -6.44
CA ILE A 14 -0.74 -6.22 -6.73
C ILE A 14 0.53 -6.33 -5.86
N GLY A 15 0.40 -6.71 -4.58
CA GLY A 15 1.54 -6.85 -3.67
C GLY A 15 2.54 -7.90 -4.15
N LEU A 16 2.05 -9.09 -4.53
CA LEU A 16 2.88 -10.15 -5.10
C LEU A 16 3.55 -9.71 -6.40
N ALA A 17 2.79 -9.07 -7.29
CA ALA A 17 3.33 -8.57 -8.54
C ALA A 17 4.40 -7.48 -8.33
N MET A 18 4.26 -6.61 -7.31
CA MET A 18 5.31 -5.65 -6.95
C MET A 18 6.56 -6.35 -6.42
N CYS A 19 6.42 -7.42 -5.61
CA CYS A 19 7.57 -8.24 -5.18
C CYS A 19 8.35 -8.79 -6.38
N MET A 20 7.64 -9.31 -7.40
CA MET A 20 8.27 -9.80 -8.65
C MET A 20 9.06 -8.71 -9.35
N HIS A 21 8.47 -7.52 -9.52
CA HIS A 21 9.12 -6.43 -10.25
C HIS A 21 10.31 -5.84 -9.50
N PHE A 22 10.24 -5.62 -8.17
CA PHE A 22 11.37 -5.15 -7.39
C PHE A 22 12.51 -6.19 -7.36
N LYS A 23 12.18 -7.48 -7.18
CA LYS A 23 13.18 -8.55 -7.28
C LYS A 23 13.87 -8.59 -8.64
N ALA A 24 13.12 -8.46 -9.73
CA ALA A 24 13.66 -8.45 -11.10
C ALA A 24 14.62 -7.27 -11.35
N GLN A 25 14.52 -6.18 -10.57
CA GLN A 25 15.44 -5.03 -10.60
C GLN A 25 16.70 -5.25 -9.74
N GLY A 26 16.77 -6.37 -9.02
CA GLY A 26 17.89 -6.69 -8.12
C GLY A 26 17.72 -6.14 -6.70
N ASP A 27 16.53 -5.65 -6.33
CA ASP A 27 16.26 -5.19 -4.98
C ASP A 27 16.05 -6.35 -4.00
N LYS A 28 16.39 -6.12 -2.74
CA LYS A 28 16.14 -7.05 -1.65
C LYS A 28 14.73 -6.83 -1.10
N VAL A 29 13.83 -7.77 -1.39
CA VAL A 29 12.41 -7.66 -1.04
C VAL A 29 12.11 -8.37 0.27
N PHE A 30 11.39 -7.70 1.17
CA PHE A 30 10.78 -8.21 2.39
C PHE A 30 9.27 -8.20 2.20
N ALA A 31 8.71 -9.39 2.00
CA ALA A 31 7.30 -9.60 1.66
C ALA A 31 6.51 -9.95 2.93
N LEU A 32 5.74 -8.98 3.43
CA LEU A 32 4.96 -9.11 4.66
C LEU A 32 3.54 -9.58 4.36
N CYS A 33 3.12 -10.67 5.00
CA CYS A 33 1.79 -11.24 4.84
C CYS A 33 1.32 -11.96 6.11
N ARG A 34 0.01 -12.22 6.20
CA ARG A 34 -0.55 -13.06 7.26
C ARG A 34 -0.17 -14.52 7.06
N ASN A 35 -0.35 -15.00 5.85
CA ASN A 35 0.02 -16.35 5.40
C ASN A 35 0.68 -16.22 4.04
N SER A 36 1.70 -17.01 3.77
CA SER A 36 2.38 -17.07 2.48
C SER A 36 1.47 -17.65 1.39
N SER A 37 1.96 -17.69 0.19
CA SER A 37 1.38 -18.40 -0.95
C SER A 37 2.49 -19.10 -1.74
N THR A 38 2.16 -20.16 -2.44
CA THR A 38 3.11 -20.88 -3.29
C THR A 38 3.82 -19.94 -4.27
N ASP A 39 3.05 -19.06 -4.92
CA ASP A 39 3.60 -18.08 -5.86
C ASP A 39 4.61 -17.13 -5.20
N LEU A 40 4.38 -16.73 -3.91
CA LEU A 40 5.31 -15.87 -3.18
C LEU A 40 6.57 -16.64 -2.78
N GLU A 41 6.46 -17.89 -2.35
CA GLU A 41 7.58 -18.74 -1.96
C GLU A 41 8.50 -19.02 -3.14
N GLU A 42 7.94 -19.28 -4.33
CA GLU A 42 8.70 -19.49 -5.56
C GLU A 42 9.50 -18.27 -6.00
N LEU A 43 9.15 -17.08 -5.52
CA LEU A 43 9.91 -15.86 -5.81
C LEU A 43 11.28 -15.83 -5.11
N ASN A 44 11.55 -16.66 -4.09
CA ASN A 44 12.80 -16.61 -3.30
C ASN A 44 13.12 -15.18 -2.83
N VAL A 45 12.16 -14.49 -2.24
CA VAL A 45 12.30 -13.21 -1.52
C VAL A 45 12.27 -13.47 0.00
N ASN A 46 12.52 -12.46 0.83
CA ASN A 46 12.39 -12.62 2.28
C ASN A 46 10.91 -12.58 2.66
N VAL A 47 10.28 -13.74 2.81
CA VAL A 47 8.88 -13.86 3.24
C VAL A 47 8.80 -13.77 4.75
N ILE A 48 7.93 -12.89 5.26
CA ILE A 48 7.67 -12.71 6.70
C ILE A 48 6.18 -12.92 6.92
N GLU A 49 5.85 -14.05 7.53
CA GLU A 49 4.47 -14.45 7.84
C GLU A 49 4.02 -13.98 9.23
N GLY A 50 2.73 -14.13 9.51
CA GLY A 50 2.14 -13.72 10.78
C GLY A 50 2.01 -12.21 10.95
N ILE A 51 2.13 -11.46 9.84
CA ILE A 51 2.01 -9.99 9.86
C ILE A 51 0.57 -9.62 9.49
N ASP A 52 -0.27 -9.47 10.52
CA ASP A 52 -1.54 -8.78 10.42
C ASP A 52 -1.34 -7.31 10.81
N VAL A 53 -1.33 -6.43 9.82
CA VAL A 53 -1.07 -4.99 10.01
C VAL A 53 -2.14 -4.27 10.87
N ALA A 54 -3.29 -4.91 11.07
CA ALA A 54 -4.39 -4.39 11.88
C ALA A 54 -4.34 -4.88 13.34
N SER A 55 -3.46 -5.82 13.69
CA SER A 55 -3.34 -6.37 15.04
C SER A 55 -2.04 -5.95 15.73
N ASP A 56 -2.08 -5.79 17.05
CA ASP A 56 -0.90 -5.45 17.84
C ASP A 56 0.17 -6.55 17.73
N ILE A 57 -0.24 -7.83 17.80
CA ILE A 57 0.66 -8.98 17.65
C ILE A 57 1.34 -8.97 16.28
N GLY A 58 0.59 -8.69 15.21
CA GLY A 58 1.17 -8.61 13.87
C GLY A 58 2.16 -7.45 13.71
N VAL A 59 1.91 -6.32 14.38
CA VAL A 59 2.84 -5.19 14.42
C VAL A 59 4.10 -5.54 15.20
N ASP A 60 3.96 -6.19 16.36
CA ASP A 60 5.11 -6.65 17.17
C ASP A 60 5.99 -7.64 16.38
N ASN A 61 5.37 -8.58 15.67
CA ASN A 61 6.07 -9.52 14.79
C ASN A 61 6.82 -8.77 13.66
N MET A 62 6.21 -7.75 13.08
CA MET A 62 6.83 -6.92 12.05
C MET A 62 8.07 -6.19 12.59
N VAL A 63 7.98 -5.59 13.78
CA VAL A 63 9.10 -4.91 14.45
C VAL A 63 10.25 -5.88 14.70
N ALA A 64 9.95 -7.06 15.25
CA ALA A 64 10.96 -8.07 15.54
C ALA A 64 11.68 -8.53 14.25
N ALA A 65 10.91 -8.80 13.19
CA ALA A 65 11.45 -9.30 11.94
C ALA A 65 12.29 -8.26 11.17
N LEU A 66 11.97 -6.97 11.31
CA LEU A 66 12.64 -5.86 10.60
C LEU A 66 13.61 -5.05 11.49
N SER A 67 13.90 -5.50 12.71
CA SER A 67 14.68 -4.75 13.70
C SER A 67 16.08 -4.31 13.23
N ASN A 68 16.69 -5.03 12.28
CA ASN A 68 18.01 -4.72 11.71
C ASN A 68 17.94 -4.46 10.20
N VAL A 69 16.80 -3.99 9.69
CA VAL A 69 16.61 -3.70 8.28
C VAL A 69 16.50 -2.19 8.09
N ASP A 70 17.48 -1.62 7.41
CA ASP A 70 17.39 -0.24 6.91
C ASP A 70 16.53 -0.24 5.64
N ILE A 71 15.45 0.53 5.63
CA ILE A 71 14.42 0.49 4.60
C ILE A 71 14.59 1.67 3.63
N ASP A 72 14.75 1.36 2.35
CA ASP A 72 14.82 2.35 1.27
C ASP A 72 13.44 2.60 0.64
N VAL A 73 12.59 1.56 0.59
CA VAL A 73 11.22 1.65 0.06
C VAL A 73 10.26 0.90 0.97
N LEU A 74 9.25 1.59 1.47
CA LEU A 74 8.14 0.99 2.22
C LEU A 74 6.85 1.10 1.41
N VAL A 75 6.22 -0.03 1.09
CA VAL A 75 4.96 -0.08 0.33
C VAL A 75 3.84 -0.59 1.24
N CYS A 76 2.93 0.29 1.62
CA CYS A 76 1.70 -0.04 2.33
C CYS A 76 0.62 -0.41 1.30
N ASN A 77 0.54 -1.71 0.97
CA ASN A 77 -0.38 -2.24 -0.04
C ASN A 77 -1.53 -3.06 0.57
N ALA A 78 -1.37 -3.61 1.76
CA ALA A 78 -2.44 -4.37 2.42
C ALA A 78 -3.75 -3.57 2.44
N GLY A 79 -4.86 -4.21 2.10
CA GLY A 79 -6.17 -3.58 2.08
C GLY A 79 -7.28 -4.56 1.78
N ILE A 80 -8.50 -4.17 2.10
CA ILE A 80 -9.73 -4.92 1.84
C ILE A 80 -10.80 -4.04 1.21
N LEU A 81 -11.75 -4.68 0.53
CA LEU A 81 -12.97 -4.06 0.03
C LEU A 81 -14.16 -4.86 0.53
N ARG A 82 -15.16 -4.15 1.05
CA ARG A 82 -16.49 -4.67 1.33
C ARG A 82 -17.50 -3.79 0.59
N ASP A 83 -18.55 -4.40 0.09
CA ASP A 83 -19.61 -3.68 -0.61
C ASP A 83 -20.75 -3.36 0.37
N GLU A 84 -20.96 -2.07 0.62
CA GLU A 84 -22.13 -1.56 1.33
C GLU A 84 -22.94 -0.64 0.42
N SER A 85 -24.26 -0.75 0.52
CA SER A 85 -25.21 0.21 -0.04
C SER A 85 -25.97 0.91 1.09
N LEU A 86 -26.65 2.01 0.78
CA LEU A 86 -27.46 2.71 1.79
C LEU A 86 -28.58 1.83 2.35
N SER A 87 -29.12 0.95 1.53
CA SER A 87 -30.17 -0.01 1.91
C SER A 87 -29.64 -1.25 2.65
N GLN A 88 -28.33 -1.52 2.56
CA GLN A 88 -27.64 -2.65 3.19
C GLN A 88 -26.37 -2.18 3.87
N LEU A 89 -26.54 -1.25 4.81
CA LEU A 89 -25.43 -0.67 5.54
C LEU A 89 -24.96 -1.66 6.62
N ASN A 90 -23.65 -1.94 6.66
CA ASN A 90 -23.01 -2.73 7.69
C ASN A 90 -21.86 -1.93 8.33
N LEU A 91 -22.08 -1.46 9.55
CA LEU A 91 -21.11 -0.64 10.27
C LEU A 91 -19.87 -1.43 10.70
N ASP A 92 -19.97 -2.74 10.88
CA ASP A 92 -18.82 -3.54 11.30
C ASP A 92 -17.85 -3.74 10.13
N THR A 93 -18.36 -3.99 8.92
CA THR A 93 -17.49 -4.03 7.72
C THR A 93 -16.89 -2.66 7.39
N ILE A 94 -17.60 -1.58 7.70
CA ILE A 94 -17.05 -0.22 7.57
C ILE A 94 -15.89 -0.01 8.55
N ARG A 95 -16.05 -0.40 9.83
CA ARG A 95 -14.98 -0.32 10.84
C ARG A 95 -13.76 -1.16 10.43
N GLU A 96 -13.99 -2.41 9.96
CA GLU A 96 -12.93 -3.28 9.46
C GLU A 96 -12.13 -2.62 8.33
N GLN A 97 -12.82 -1.96 7.38
CA GLN A 97 -12.17 -1.25 6.28
C GLN A 97 -11.37 -0.03 6.76
N PHE A 98 -11.86 0.70 7.76
CA PHE A 98 -11.09 1.79 8.36
C PHE A 98 -9.83 1.29 9.05
N GLU A 99 -9.93 0.20 9.82
CA GLU A 99 -8.78 -0.37 10.53
C GLU A 99 -7.68 -0.79 9.53
N ILE A 100 -8.06 -1.55 8.49
CA ILE A 100 -7.09 -2.14 7.58
C ILE A 100 -6.61 -1.14 6.50
N ASN A 101 -7.51 -0.32 5.96
CA ASN A 101 -7.17 0.53 4.82
C ASN A 101 -6.61 1.90 5.20
N ALA A 102 -6.89 2.41 6.43
CA ALA A 102 -6.49 3.74 6.87
C ALA A 102 -5.56 3.71 8.08
N LEU A 103 -5.99 3.08 9.19
CA LEU A 103 -5.20 3.07 10.42
C LEU A 103 -3.97 2.18 10.31
N ALA A 104 -4.08 1.00 9.72
CA ALA A 104 -2.96 0.09 9.60
C ALA A 104 -1.78 0.68 8.77
N PRO A 105 -1.97 1.29 7.59
CA PRO A 105 -0.88 1.97 6.88
C PRO A 105 -0.20 3.06 7.72
N LEU A 106 -0.97 3.88 8.44
CA LEU A 106 -0.41 4.90 9.34
C LEU A 106 0.41 4.25 10.47
N ARG A 107 -0.13 3.20 11.10
CA ARG A 107 0.56 2.40 12.14
C ARG A 107 1.87 1.82 11.62
N VAL A 108 1.87 1.21 10.43
CA VAL A 108 3.07 0.63 9.80
C VAL A 108 4.14 1.69 9.59
N VAL A 109 3.79 2.85 9.02
CA VAL A 109 4.76 3.94 8.81
C VAL A 109 5.28 4.48 10.15
N ALA A 110 4.40 4.74 11.13
CA ALA A 110 4.79 5.24 12.44
C ALA A 110 5.73 4.28 13.18
N THR A 111 5.46 2.98 13.09
CA THR A 111 6.27 1.94 13.75
C THR A 111 7.64 1.77 13.09
N LEU A 112 7.70 1.82 11.76
CA LEU A 112 8.94 1.60 11.00
C LEU A 112 9.71 2.90 10.68
N GLN A 113 9.26 4.07 11.16
CA GLN A 113 9.91 5.33 10.80
C GLN A 113 11.38 5.44 11.21
N ALA A 114 11.79 4.71 12.27
CA ALA A 114 13.19 4.66 12.71
C ALA A 114 14.07 3.79 11.79
N ASN A 115 13.45 2.88 11.04
CA ASN A 115 14.12 2.01 10.07
C ASN A 115 14.22 2.66 8.68
N LEU A 116 13.47 3.74 8.41
CA LEU A 116 13.51 4.42 7.12
C LEU A 116 14.80 5.22 6.96
N ASN A 117 15.57 4.92 5.93
CA ASN A 117 16.75 5.67 5.55
C ASN A 117 16.44 7.12 5.20
N GLU A 118 17.40 8.02 5.35
CA GLU A 118 17.30 9.36 4.76
C GLU A 118 17.12 9.23 3.24
N GLY A 119 16.11 9.88 2.69
CA GLY A 119 15.78 9.77 1.27
C GLY A 119 14.97 8.53 0.90
N ALA A 120 14.53 7.73 1.87
CA ALA A 120 13.63 6.61 1.62
C ALA A 120 12.31 7.07 0.98
N LYS A 121 11.57 6.09 0.45
CA LYS A 121 10.27 6.32 -0.20
C LYS A 121 9.19 5.52 0.51
N VAL A 122 8.09 6.17 0.84
CA VAL A 122 6.89 5.53 1.38
C VAL A 122 5.80 5.59 0.32
N ALA A 123 5.32 4.43 -0.13
CA ALA A 123 4.25 4.32 -1.11
C ALA A 123 2.97 3.80 -0.45
N LEU A 124 1.91 4.59 -0.49
CA LEU A 124 0.61 4.23 0.05
C LEU A 124 -0.33 3.88 -1.10
N ILE A 125 -0.77 2.61 -1.15
CA ILE A 125 -1.69 2.14 -2.19
C ILE A 125 -3.12 2.44 -1.75
N THR A 126 -3.65 3.52 -2.31
CA THR A 126 -5.00 4.01 -2.07
C THR A 126 -5.94 3.65 -3.22
N SER A 127 -6.96 4.44 -3.47
CA SER A 127 -7.91 4.26 -4.55
C SER A 127 -8.44 5.60 -5.03
N ARG A 128 -8.74 5.70 -6.34
CA ARG A 128 -9.56 6.79 -6.91
C ARG A 128 -10.88 6.94 -6.16
N MET A 129 -11.42 5.85 -5.62
CA MET A 129 -12.63 5.89 -4.78
C MET A 129 -12.46 6.67 -3.47
N GLY A 130 -11.23 6.99 -3.04
CA GLY A 130 -10.95 7.93 -1.94
C GLY A 130 -11.02 9.39 -2.32
N SER A 131 -11.17 9.72 -3.60
CA SER A 131 -11.44 11.09 -4.06
C SER A 131 -12.87 11.49 -3.74
N ILE A 132 -13.05 12.65 -3.14
CA ILE A 132 -14.38 13.21 -2.82
C ILE A 132 -14.99 13.84 -4.07
N SER A 133 -14.20 14.61 -4.81
CA SER A 133 -14.67 15.33 -6.01
C SER A 133 -14.94 14.43 -7.21
N ASP A 134 -14.32 13.25 -7.27
CA ASP A 134 -14.49 12.26 -8.34
C ASP A 134 -15.57 11.21 -8.03
N ASN A 135 -16.31 11.37 -6.93
CA ASN A 135 -17.38 10.45 -6.55
C ASN A 135 -18.69 10.74 -7.29
N THR A 136 -18.89 10.10 -8.43
CA THR A 136 -20.08 10.24 -9.27
C THR A 136 -21.07 9.08 -9.16
N SER A 137 -20.73 7.98 -8.44
CA SER A 137 -21.52 6.75 -8.42
C SER A 137 -22.10 6.37 -7.06
N GLY A 138 -21.60 6.98 -5.95
CA GLY A 138 -22.02 6.63 -4.58
C GLY A 138 -21.66 5.18 -4.19
N GLY A 139 -22.33 4.65 -3.15
CA GLY A 139 -22.12 3.29 -2.62
C GLY A 139 -20.73 3.06 -2.01
N ARG A 140 -20.46 1.83 -1.57
CA ARG A 140 -19.17 1.39 -1.02
C ARG A 140 -18.64 2.33 0.06
N TYR A 141 -19.52 2.69 1.00
CA TYR A 141 -19.26 3.74 1.99
C TYR A 141 -17.97 3.49 2.77
N GLY A 142 -17.81 2.29 3.32
CA GLY A 142 -16.63 1.95 4.11
C GLY A 142 -15.33 2.03 3.31
N TYR A 143 -15.35 1.54 2.06
CA TYR A 143 -14.16 1.60 1.20
C TYR A 143 -13.80 3.04 0.83
N ARG A 144 -14.76 3.84 0.35
CA ARG A 144 -14.53 5.24 -0.01
C ARG A 144 -14.02 6.05 1.17
N MET A 145 -14.71 5.98 2.31
CA MET A 145 -14.36 6.69 3.52
C MET A 145 -12.96 6.28 4.02
N SER A 146 -12.64 4.98 4.05
CA SER A 146 -11.33 4.51 4.49
C SER A 146 -10.19 4.94 3.56
N LYS A 147 -10.43 4.98 2.24
CA LYS A 147 -9.42 5.44 1.28
C LYS A 147 -9.27 6.97 1.28
N ALA A 148 -10.34 7.73 1.55
CA ALA A 148 -10.24 9.17 1.79
C ALA A 148 -9.47 9.46 3.10
N ALA A 149 -9.72 8.70 4.16
CA ALA A 149 -8.96 8.81 5.40
C ALA A 149 -7.47 8.48 5.20
N LEU A 150 -7.15 7.44 4.42
CA LEU A 150 -5.76 7.14 4.04
C LEU A 150 -5.13 8.29 3.25
N ASN A 151 -5.85 8.90 2.32
CA ASN A 151 -5.37 10.06 1.56
C ASN A 151 -5.01 11.23 2.49
N ALA A 152 -5.87 11.52 3.48
CA ALA A 152 -5.60 12.57 4.47
C ALA A 152 -4.38 12.25 5.35
N ALA A 153 -4.26 11.00 5.83
CA ALA A 153 -3.10 10.55 6.58
C ALA A 153 -1.81 10.63 5.74
N ALA A 154 -1.87 10.23 4.47
CA ALA A 154 -0.74 10.27 3.54
C ALA A 154 -0.24 11.70 3.31
N MET A 155 -1.15 12.66 3.21
CA MET A 155 -0.81 14.07 3.08
C MET A 155 -0.09 14.58 4.33
N SER A 156 -0.56 14.24 5.54
CA SER A 156 0.12 14.58 6.80
C SER A 156 1.51 13.94 6.87
N LEU A 157 1.63 12.64 6.54
CA LEU A 157 2.93 11.94 6.50
C LEU A 157 3.91 12.61 5.53
N SER A 158 3.45 13.14 4.39
CA SER A 158 4.32 13.82 3.43
C SER A 158 4.99 15.07 4.02
N HIS A 159 4.31 15.76 4.93
CA HIS A 159 4.87 16.91 5.66
C HIS A 159 5.76 16.48 6.82
N ASP A 160 5.31 15.52 7.62
CA ASP A 160 6.03 15.07 8.82
C ASP A 160 7.38 14.41 8.49
N LEU A 161 7.46 13.70 7.37
CA LEU A 161 8.67 12.98 6.93
C LEU A 161 9.61 13.83 6.07
N ALA A 162 9.22 15.03 5.68
CA ALA A 162 9.98 15.90 4.79
C ALA A 162 11.37 16.27 5.34
N SER A 163 11.49 16.48 6.67
CA SER A 163 12.76 16.83 7.31
C SER A 163 13.83 15.73 7.19
N LYS A 164 13.41 14.47 7.02
CA LYS A 164 14.27 13.31 6.76
C LYS A 164 14.46 13.06 5.25
N LYS A 165 13.98 13.94 4.40
CA LYS A 165 13.96 13.80 2.93
C LYS A 165 13.21 12.55 2.44
N ILE A 166 12.32 11.99 3.27
CA ILE A 166 11.50 10.83 2.91
C ILE A 166 10.31 11.32 2.08
N ALA A 167 10.17 10.81 0.87
CA ALA A 167 9.09 11.17 -0.03
C ALA A 167 7.90 10.19 0.11
N VAL A 168 6.67 10.72 0.14
CA VAL A 168 5.44 9.94 0.28
C VAL A 168 4.66 9.96 -1.04
N GLY A 169 4.53 8.80 -1.69
CA GLY A 169 3.73 8.59 -2.88
C GLY A 169 2.33 8.07 -2.53
N ILE A 170 1.31 8.65 -3.15
CA ILE A 170 -0.11 8.32 -2.93
C ILE A 170 -0.66 7.81 -4.25
N TYR A 171 -0.92 6.48 -4.34
CA TYR A 171 -1.15 5.84 -5.62
C TYR A 171 -2.47 5.09 -5.71
N HIS A 172 -3.24 5.36 -6.77
CA HIS A 172 -4.33 4.51 -7.24
C HIS A 172 -3.80 3.51 -8.27
N PRO A 173 -3.93 2.20 -8.04
CA PRO A 173 -3.36 1.16 -8.92
C PRO A 173 -4.08 1.00 -10.26
N GLY A 174 -5.25 1.59 -10.45
CA GLY A 174 -6.19 1.30 -11.53
C GLY A 174 -7.29 0.33 -11.08
N TYR A 175 -8.18 -0.07 -11.99
CA TYR A 175 -9.13 -1.15 -11.79
C TYR A 175 -8.47 -2.47 -12.18
N VAL A 176 -7.92 -3.16 -11.17
CA VAL A 176 -6.96 -4.25 -11.37
C VAL A 176 -7.62 -5.60 -11.21
N GLN A 177 -7.36 -6.53 -12.13
CA GLN A 177 -7.82 -7.93 -12.13
C GLN A 177 -7.22 -8.70 -10.95
N THR A 178 -7.88 -8.63 -9.80
CA THR A 178 -7.52 -9.31 -8.56
C THR A 178 -8.74 -10.00 -7.95
N GLU A 179 -8.51 -10.90 -7.02
CA GLU A 179 -9.57 -11.56 -6.25
C GLU A 179 -10.49 -10.53 -5.54
N MET A 180 -9.94 -9.40 -5.08
CA MET A 180 -10.69 -8.33 -4.40
C MET A 180 -11.89 -7.82 -5.21
N VAL A 181 -11.81 -7.88 -6.53
CA VAL A 181 -12.86 -7.43 -7.48
C VAL A 181 -13.34 -8.57 -8.37
N ASN A 182 -13.21 -9.81 -7.92
CA ASN A 182 -13.58 -11.02 -8.67
C ASN A 182 -12.99 -11.02 -10.11
N TYR A 183 -11.74 -10.53 -10.24
CA TYR A 183 -11.00 -10.41 -11.50
C TYR A 183 -11.65 -9.54 -12.58
N GLY A 184 -12.62 -8.68 -12.21
CA GLY A 184 -13.37 -7.81 -13.13
C GLY A 184 -12.63 -6.53 -13.56
N GLY A 185 -11.32 -6.44 -13.36
CA GLY A 185 -10.55 -5.22 -13.67
C GLY A 185 -10.17 -5.06 -15.15
N ASP A 186 -9.69 -3.86 -15.51
CA ASP A 186 -9.26 -3.48 -16.86
C ASP A 186 -7.77 -3.73 -17.13
N ILE A 187 -6.97 -3.92 -16.06
CA ILE A 187 -5.52 -4.07 -16.13
C ILE A 187 -5.08 -5.25 -15.28
N SER A 188 -4.07 -6.00 -15.74
CA SER A 188 -3.49 -7.09 -14.96
C SER A 188 -2.77 -6.60 -13.70
N ALA A 189 -2.66 -7.47 -12.68
CA ALA A 189 -1.87 -7.15 -11.47
C ALA A 189 -0.40 -6.85 -11.81
N SER A 190 0.17 -7.57 -12.78
CA SER A 190 1.55 -7.36 -13.22
C SER A 190 1.74 -6.00 -13.91
N ASP A 191 0.86 -5.61 -14.82
CA ASP A 191 0.96 -4.32 -15.50
C ASP A 191 0.74 -3.14 -14.55
N SER A 192 -0.21 -3.27 -13.62
CA SER A 192 -0.41 -2.27 -12.57
C SER A 192 0.83 -2.14 -11.69
N ALA A 193 1.37 -3.25 -11.20
CA ALA A 193 2.56 -3.27 -10.37
C ALA A 193 3.78 -2.69 -11.09
N LYS A 194 4.00 -3.04 -12.35
CA LYS A 194 5.08 -2.48 -13.18
C LYS A 194 5.02 -0.94 -13.22
N LYS A 195 3.82 -0.38 -13.45
CA LYS A 195 3.61 1.06 -13.48
C LYS A 195 3.85 1.70 -12.11
N LEU A 196 3.32 1.09 -11.04
CA LEU A 196 3.51 1.56 -9.67
C LEU A 196 4.98 1.56 -9.25
N VAL A 197 5.71 0.48 -9.52
CA VAL A 197 7.15 0.37 -9.24
C VAL A 197 7.92 1.45 -10.01
N GLY A 198 7.56 1.73 -11.26
CA GLY A 198 8.13 2.83 -12.04
C GLY A 198 7.91 4.20 -11.38
N LEU A 199 6.69 4.48 -10.89
CA LEU A 199 6.37 5.71 -10.17
C LEU A 199 7.11 5.81 -8.82
N ILE A 200 7.19 4.72 -8.08
CA ILE A 200 7.91 4.66 -6.79
C ILE A 200 9.40 4.93 -7.02
N ASN A 201 10.00 4.33 -8.04
CA ASN A 201 11.42 4.55 -8.37
C ASN A 201 11.72 6.01 -8.75
N GLN A 202 10.77 6.68 -9.40
CA GLN A 202 10.89 8.08 -9.83
C GLN A 202 10.43 9.09 -8.77
N LEU A 203 9.88 8.62 -7.63
CA LEU A 203 9.36 9.51 -6.59
C LEU A 203 10.49 10.35 -6.00
N THR A 204 10.29 11.66 -5.99
CA THR A 204 11.19 12.67 -5.44
C THR A 204 10.46 13.52 -4.38
N GLN A 205 11.19 14.32 -3.61
CA GLN A 205 10.63 15.12 -2.52
C GLN A 205 9.61 16.16 -3.02
N ASP A 206 9.83 16.74 -4.17
CA ASP A 206 8.92 17.72 -4.81
C ASP A 206 7.62 17.08 -5.32
N GLN A 207 7.56 15.76 -5.43
CA GLN A 207 6.37 14.98 -5.77
C GLN A 207 5.70 14.33 -4.56
N SER A 208 6.26 14.54 -3.35
CA SER A 208 5.70 14.00 -2.11
C SER A 208 4.31 14.58 -1.85
N GLY A 209 3.36 13.73 -1.46
CA GLY A 209 1.98 14.12 -1.21
C GLY A 209 1.11 14.27 -2.46
N VAL A 210 1.61 14.00 -3.67
CA VAL A 210 0.79 14.06 -4.89
C VAL A 210 0.02 12.76 -5.09
N PHE A 211 -1.31 12.87 -5.22
CA PHE A 211 -2.18 11.73 -5.50
C PHE A 211 -2.17 11.40 -7.00
N LYS A 212 -1.68 10.22 -7.35
CA LYS A 212 -1.51 9.79 -8.76
C LYS A 212 -2.19 8.47 -9.07
N HIS A 213 -2.71 8.36 -10.27
CA HIS A 213 -3.05 7.09 -10.90
C HIS A 213 -1.77 6.34 -11.32
N SER A 214 -1.80 5.01 -11.40
CA SER A 214 -0.66 4.18 -11.84
C SER A 214 -0.13 4.53 -13.23
N ASN A 215 -0.91 5.21 -14.08
CA ASN A 215 -0.47 5.72 -15.38
C ASN A 215 0.30 7.06 -15.29
N GLY A 216 0.49 7.60 -14.08
CA GLY A 216 1.21 8.86 -13.82
C GLY A 216 0.34 10.11 -13.79
N SER A 217 -0.94 10.05 -14.17
CA SER A 217 -1.83 11.21 -14.10
C SER A 217 -2.15 11.58 -12.66
N VAL A 218 -2.22 12.89 -12.38
CA VAL A 218 -2.66 13.42 -11.08
C VAL A 218 -4.17 13.22 -10.96
N LEU A 219 -4.60 12.77 -9.79
CA LEU A 219 -6.01 12.59 -9.44
C LEU A 219 -6.47 13.73 -8.52
N PRO A 220 -7.74 14.13 -8.62
CA PRO A 220 -8.32 15.10 -7.70
C PRO A 220 -8.59 14.45 -6.33
N TRP A 221 -8.67 15.30 -5.29
CA TRP A 221 -9.03 14.90 -3.92
C TRP A 221 -10.52 14.67 -3.72
#